data_04d48a6aed22c81b273c2443baf137a4
#
_entry.id   04d48a6aed22c81b273c2443baf137a4
#
_cell.length_a   1.000
_cell.length_b   1.000
_cell.length_c   1.000
_cell.angle_alpha   90.00
_cell.angle_beta   90.00
_cell.angle_gamma   90.00
#
_symmetry.space_group_name_H-M   'P 1'
#
loop_
_entity.id
_entity.type
_entity.pdbx_description
1 polymer ?
#
loop_
_entity_poly.entity_id
_entity_poly.type
_entity_poly.pdbx_seq_one_letter_code
_entity_poly.pdbx_strand_id
1 'polypeptide(L)'
;MTTQQKHNEQPSHSLSYYDNLTGLAHRLYYHERMACLLKTAARRNEQFAFLFIDLDDFKDVNDRYGTQLGDQFLHTIAQRLKSVAREVDFIARLGGDQFCIIVDNIIEDHDVIKVINRCLQQIKQPLSLDQHSLIPSASIGAAIFPRDGNNEKDLMSAAESAMHQAKQAGKQGYVFYSKNKLNPATLRREKEFLIREAFKQNQFVLYYQPQLSMANRQIVGMETLVRWQHPILGIVSPDYFLDLLEQLDLQTELGNWAIKTACEQLADWHRSGLPYIPVAVNLSPSHFQDHHLVQTVKDTLQQTGIPAQYLELEVTESAMQTKGHIEVFKQLRDIGLKIAIDDFGTGFSCLASLKQLPLDCLKIDKIFIDDMLYNSHTALLLGTIIGLAHALDYSLVAEGVETEEQALKLQRLGCDIIQGYYFSKPLPAAAVPSFIKKTLADNSRRSD
;
A
#
# COMPACT_ATOMS: atom_id res chain seq x y z
N MET A 1 4.32 49.99 -61.58
CA MET A 1 4.10 50.07 -60.13
C MET A 1 3.74 48.69 -59.64
N THR A 2 4.72 48.00 -59.15
CA THR A 2 4.65 46.59 -58.79
C THR A 2 4.65 46.47 -57.29
N THR A 3 3.53 46.03 -56.72
CA THR A 3 3.37 45.85 -55.28
C THR A 3 3.83 44.43 -54.92
N GLN A 4 4.93 44.33 -54.19
CA GLN A 4 5.45 43.11 -53.64
C GLN A 4 4.57 42.67 -52.46
N GLN A 5 3.95 41.49 -52.58
CA GLN A 5 3.42 40.72 -51.46
C GLN A 5 4.59 40.09 -50.66
N LYS A 6 4.79 40.54 -49.43
CA LYS A 6 5.63 39.86 -48.48
C LYS A 6 4.85 38.62 -47.95
N HIS A 7 5.28 37.45 -48.32
CA HIS A 7 4.90 36.23 -47.65
C HIS A 7 5.54 36.22 -46.25
N ASN A 8 4.68 36.19 -45.24
CA ASN A 8 5.05 35.88 -43.87
C ASN A 8 5.22 34.35 -43.78
N GLU A 9 6.41 33.85 -43.93
CA GLU A 9 6.77 32.50 -43.53
C GLU A 9 6.88 32.47 -41.99
N GLN A 10 5.85 32.00 -41.30
CA GLN A 10 5.97 31.54 -39.93
C GLN A 10 6.71 30.20 -39.95
N PRO A 11 7.71 29.97 -39.09
CA PRO A 11 8.51 28.73 -39.15
C PRO A 11 7.67 27.56 -38.70
N SER A 12 7.53 26.57 -39.57
CA SER A 12 6.91 25.25 -39.37
C SER A 12 7.67 24.35 -38.37
N HIS A 13 8.60 24.91 -37.60
CA HIS A 13 9.42 24.17 -36.61
C HIS A 13 8.73 23.90 -35.27
N SER A 14 7.61 24.54 -34.93
CA SER A 14 7.00 24.36 -33.62
C SER A 14 6.18 23.06 -33.46
N LEU A 15 5.73 22.46 -34.56
CA LEU A 15 4.89 21.24 -34.55
C LEU A 15 5.68 19.94 -34.32
N SER A 16 7.00 19.94 -34.47
CA SER A 16 7.83 18.72 -34.29
C SER A 16 8.41 18.54 -32.89
N TYR A 17 8.34 19.54 -32.01
CA TYR A 17 8.93 19.49 -30.67
C TYR A 17 7.99 18.98 -29.58
N TYR A 18 6.69 19.01 -29.82
CA TYR A 18 5.68 18.60 -28.84
C TYR A 18 4.81 17.48 -29.39
N ASP A 19 4.43 16.56 -28.51
CA ASP A 19 3.50 15.47 -28.82
C ASP A 19 2.07 16.02 -28.93
N ASN A 20 1.43 15.81 -30.08
CA ASN A 20 0.12 16.37 -30.39
C ASN A 20 -1.00 15.87 -29.46
N LEU A 21 -0.86 14.66 -28.90
CA LEU A 21 -1.86 14.07 -28.03
C LEU A 21 -1.76 14.62 -26.60
N THR A 22 -0.53 14.67 -26.09
CA THR A 22 -0.31 14.96 -24.66
C THR A 22 0.15 16.38 -24.38
N GLY A 23 0.64 17.09 -25.38
CA GLY A 23 1.23 18.43 -25.24
C GLY A 23 2.57 18.46 -24.50
N LEU A 24 3.15 17.30 -24.21
CA LEU A 24 4.49 17.16 -23.64
C LEU A 24 5.54 17.30 -24.73
N ALA A 25 6.81 17.49 -24.34
CA ALA A 25 7.91 17.41 -25.29
C ALA A 25 7.89 16.06 -26.03
N HIS A 26 8.15 16.11 -27.34
CA HIS A 26 8.29 14.92 -28.17
C HIS A 26 9.73 14.39 -28.13
N ARG A 27 9.94 13.16 -28.56
CA ARG A 27 11.25 12.47 -28.59
C ARG A 27 12.37 13.31 -29.22
N LEU A 28 12.08 14.10 -30.27
CA LEU A 28 13.08 14.96 -30.90
C LEU A 28 13.57 16.06 -29.95
N TYR A 29 12.65 16.73 -29.27
CA TYR A 29 13.01 17.78 -28.31
C TYR A 29 13.74 17.20 -27.08
N TYR A 30 13.37 15.99 -26.66
CA TYR A 30 14.11 15.24 -25.63
C TYR A 30 15.58 15.06 -26.01
N HIS A 31 15.89 14.60 -27.24
CA HIS A 31 17.27 14.42 -27.70
C HIS A 31 18.09 15.70 -27.63
N GLU A 32 17.53 16.81 -28.11
CA GLU A 32 18.22 18.11 -28.08
C GLU A 32 18.46 18.59 -26.64
N ARG A 33 17.44 18.47 -25.77
CA ARG A 33 17.53 18.84 -24.36
C ARG A 33 18.57 18.03 -23.62
N MET A 34 18.58 16.71 -23.83
CA MET A 34 19.54 15.79 -23.23
C MET A 34 20.97 16.11 -23.68
N ALA A 35 21.19 16.34 -24.97
CA ALA A 35 22.51 16.71 -25.49
C ALA A 35 23.06 18.02 -24.91
N CYS A 36 22.18 19.00 -24.70
CA CYS A 36 22.55 20.26 -24.04
C CYS A 36 22.87 20.05 -22.55
N LEU A 37 22.03 19.30 -21.84
CA LEU A 37 22.17 19.04 -20.42
C LEU A 37 23.46 18.28 -20.09
N LEU A 38 23.77 17.22 -20.84
CA LEU A 38 25.00 16.43 -20.71
C LEU A 38 26.26 17.33 -20.78
N LYS A 39 26.28 18.25 -21.75
CA LYS A 39 27.42 19.19 -21.89
C LYS A 39 27.53 20.17 -20.71
N THR A 40 26.38 20.65 -20.22
CA THR A 40 26.31 21.63 -19.14
C THR A 40 26.67 20.99 -17.80
N ALA A 41 26.08 19.85 -17.49
CA ALA A 41 26.30 19.10 -16.25
C ALA A 41 27.76 18.62 -16.14
N ALA A 42 28.34 18.13 -17.25
CA ALA A 42 29.75 17.73 -17.29
C ALA A 42 30.71 18.92 -16.98
N ARG A 43 30.40 20.13 -17.49
CA ARG A 43 31.22 21.32 -17.23
C ARG A 43 31.12 21.84 -15.79
N ARG A 44 29.94 21.70 -15.19
CA ARG A 44 29.65 22.20 -13.85
C ARG A 44 29.87 21.17 -12.76
N ASN A 45 30.20 19.93 -13.13
CA ASN A 45 30.28 18.78 -12.23
C ASN A 45 28.95 18.57 -11.45
N GLU A 46 27.82 18.82 -12.13
CA GLU A 46 26.47 18.64 -11.62
C GLU A 46 25.95 17.24 -11.96
N GLN A 47 25.01 16.76 -11.16
CA GLN A 47 24.33 15.49 -11.37
C GLN A 47 22.86 15.74 -11.77
N PHE A 48 22.33 14.86 -12.61
CA PHE A 48 20.91 14.80 -12.92
C PHE A 48 20.44 13.35 -13.04
N ALA A 49 19.17 13.11 -12.81
CA ALA A 49 18.59 11.79 -13.01
C ALA A 49 17.73 11.75 -14.28
N PHE A 50 17.82 10.64 -14.98
CA PHE A 50 16.96 10.29 -16.08
C PHE A 50 16.00 9.18 -15.63
N LEU A 51 14.69 9.46 -15.64
CA LEU A 51 13.63 8.53 -15.30
C LEU A 51 12.97 8.04 -16.59
N PHE A 52 12.93 6.74 -16.79
CA PHE A 52 12.16 6.10 -17.85
C PHE A 52 10.88 5.51 -17.25
N ILE A 53 9.72 5.94 -17.74
CA ILE A 53 8.40 5.60 -17.20
C ILE A 53 7.63 4.86 -18.27
N ASP A 54 7.09 3.71 -17.93
CA ASP A 54 6.25 2.89 -18.82
C ASP A 54 4.95 2.55 -18.07
N LEU A 55 3.81 2.79 -18.73
CA LEU A 55 2.49 2.54 -18.12
C LEU A 55 2.18 1.05 -18.18
N ASP A 56 1.90 0.47 -17.02
CA ASP A 56 1.62 -0.95 -16.93
C ASP A 56 0.28 -1.27 -17.61
N ASP A 57 0.26 -2.37 -18.38
CA ASP A 57 -0.93 -2.93 -19.01
C ASP A 57 -1.72 -1.97 -19.94
N PHE A 58 -1.07 -0.91 -20.46
CA PHE A 58 -1.74 0.06 -21.34
C PHE A 58 -2.29 -0.59 -22.62
N LYS A 59 -1.65 -1.63 -23.12
CA LYS A 59 -2.17 -2.40 -24.26
C LYS A 59 -3.53 -3.00 -23.94
N ASP A 60 -3.72 -3.54 -22.74
CA ASP A 60 -5.00 -4.13 -22.30
C ASP A 60 -6.10 -3.06 -22.21
N VAL A 61 -5.75 -1.82 -21.84
CA VAL A 61 -6.67 -0.68 -21.86
C VAL A 61 -7.14 -0.41 -23.28
N ASN A 62 -6.23 -0.36 -24.26
CA ASN A 62 -6.59 -0.18 -25.67
C ASN A 62 -7.42 -1.35 -26.23
N ASP A 63 -7.04 -2.58 -25.92
CA ASP A 63 -7.71 -3.78 -26.41
C ASP A 63 -9.13 -3.92 -25.83
N ARG A 64 -9.35 -3.48 -24.57
CA ARG A 64 -10.62 -3.58 -23.87
C ARG A 64 -11.55 -2.40 -24.13
N TYR A 65 -11.04 -1.19 -24.23
CA TYR A 65 -11.84 0.04 -24.24
C TYR A 65 -11.69 0.87 -25.53
N GLY A 66 -10.80 0.45 -26.44
CA GLY A 66 -10.55 1.12 -27.70
C GLY A 66 -9.50 2.25 -27.60
N THR A 67 -8.92 2.61 -28.74
CA THR A 67 -7.80 3.57 -28.83
C THR A 67 -8.20 5.00 -28.46
N GLN A 68 -9.46 5.39 -28.67
CA GLN A 68 -9.93 6.73 -28.31
C GLN A 68 -9.89 6.94 -26.78
N LEU A 69 -10.26 5.91 -26.01
CA LEU A 69 -10.21 5.94 -24.55
C LEU A 69 -8.78 5.81 -24.04
N GLY A 70 -7.93 5.05 -24.73
CA GLY A 70 -6.49 5.02 -24.52
C GLY A 70 -5.81 6.38 -24.74
N ASP A 71 -6.26 7.17 -25.71
CA ASP A 71 -5.76 8.51 -25.94
C ASP A 71 -6.13 9.47 -24.81
N GLN A 72 -7.36 9.40 -24.30
CA GLN A 72 -7.79 10.17 -23.10
C GLN A 72 -7.00 9.75 -21.86
N PHE A 73 -6.74 8.46 -21.70
CA PHE A 73 -5.91 7.90 -20.64
C PHE A 73 -4.50 8.52 -20.69
N LEU A 74 -3.82 8.46 -21.84
CA LEU A 74 -2.48 9.02 -22.04
C LEU A 74 -2.45 10.53 -21.78
N HIS A 75 -3.45 11.27 -22.25
CA HIS A 75 -3.56 12.70 -22.02
C HIS A 75 -3.66 13.03 -20.53
N THR A 76 -4.49 12.28 -19.80
CA THR A 76 -4.65 12.49 -18.35
C THR A 76 -3.39 12.15 -17.58
N ILE A 77 -2.72 11.05 -17.90
CA ILE A 77 -1.43 10.70 -17.29
C ILE A 77 -0.38 11.78 -17.55
N ALA A 78 -0.31 12.31 -18.77
CA ALA A 78 0.60 13.40 -19.11
C ALA A 78 0.37 14.65 -18.25
N GLN A 79 -0.89 15.05 -18.01
CA GLN A 79 -1.24 16.17 -17.14
C GLN A 79 -0.83 15.90 -15.67
N ARG A 80 -1.05 14.67 -15.19
CA ARG A 80 -0.62 14.24 -13.84
C ARG A 80 0.90 14.34 -13.70
N LEU A 81 1.66 13.81 -14.65
CA LEU A 81 3.12 13.91 -14.64
C LEU A 81 3.61 15.35 -14.69
N LYS A 82 2.96 16.20 -15.52
CA LYS A 82 3.28 17.63 -15.59
C LYS A 82 3.05 18.35 -14.26
N SER A 83 2.06 17.97 -13.48
CA SER A 83 1.78 18.57 -12.16
C SER A 83 2.82 18.19 -11.08
N VAL A 84 3.58 17.12 -11.29
CA VAL A 84 4.60 16.64 -10.34
C VAL A 84 5.95 17.31 -10.54
N ALA A 85 6.29 17.62 -11.80
CA ALA A 85 7.58 18.18 -12.16
C ALA A 85 7.72 19.63 -11.72
N ARG A 86 8.93 20.01 -11.36
CA ARG A 86 9.30 21.39 -11.10
C ARG A 86 9.51 22.14 -12.42
N GLU A 87 9.54 23.44 -12.38
CA GLU A 87 9.79 24.27 -13.57
C GLU A 87 11.15 23.97 -14.24
N VAL A 88 12.12 23.51 -13.46
CA VAL A 88 13.47 23.12 -13.92
C VAL A 88 13.54 21.70 -14.49
N ASP A 89 12.59 20.83 -14.14
CA ASP A 89 12.53 19.46 -14.62
C ASP A 89 12.01 19.40 -16.06
N PHE A 90 12.44 18.43 -16.83
CA PHE A 90 12.02 18.25 -18.21
C PHE A 90 11.22 16.98 -18.37
N ILE A 91 10.04 17.05 -18.98
CA ILE A 91 9.17 15.89 -19.24
C ILE A 91 8.95 15.73 -20.72
N ALA A 92 9.03 14.47 -21.20
CA ALA A 92 8.70 14.14 -22.57
C ALA A 92 7.93 12.83 -22.69
N ARG A 93 7.16 12.70 -23.76
CA ARG A 93 6.63 11.42 -24.23
C ARG A 93 7.53 10.89 -25.34
N LEU A 94 8.04 9.68 -25.12
CA LEU A 94 8.98 9.04 -26.06
C LEU A 94 8.28 8.26 -27.18
N GLY A 95 7.04 7.86 -26.96
CA GLY A 95 6.16 7.16 -27.89
C GLY A 95 5.30 6.11 -27.17
N GLY A 96 4.16 5.77 -27.72
CA GLY A 96 3.23 4.81 -27.11
C GLY A 96 2.86 5.20 -25.69
N ASP A 97 3.12 4.31 -24.73
CA ASP A 97 2.90 4.42 -23.30
C ASP A 97 4.16 4.84 -22.51
N GLN A 98 5.21 5.28 -23.23
CA GLN A 98 6.50 5.60 -22.64
C GLN A 98 6.70 7.10 -22.45
N PHE A 99 7.05 7.48 -21.22
CA PHE A 99 7.39 8.84 -20.83
C PHE A 99 8.79 8.90 -20.24
N CYS A 100 9.37 10.07 -20.19
CA CYS A 100 10.59 10.29 -19.42
C CYS A 100 10.51 11.61 -18.64
N ILE A 101 11.27 11.65 -17.54
CA ILE A 101 11.51 12.86 -16.76
C ILE A 101 13.02 13.00 -16.57
N ILE A 102 13.54 14.19 -16.84
CA ILE A 102 14.90 14.56 -16.43
C ILE A 102 14.76 15.43 -15.18
N VAL A 103 15.28 14.92 -14.06
CA VAL A 103 15.33 15.65 -12.79
C VAL A 103 16.68 16.34 -12.72
N ASP A 104 16.68 17.65 -12.88
CA ASP A 104 17.92 18.46 -12.92
C ASP A 104 18.43 18.77 -11.52
N ASN A 105 19.74 19.00 -11.39
CA ASN A 105 20.40 19.46 -10.18
C ASN A 105 20.06 18.63 -8.93
N ILE A 106 20.34 17.32 -8.98
CA ILE A 106 20.18 16.43 -7.84
C ILE A 106 21.45 16.47 -6.95
N ILE A 107 21.25 16.42 -5.63
CA ILE A 107 22.34 16.34 -4.65
C ILE A 107 22.50 14.90 -4.16
N GLU A 108 21.37 14.22 -3.93
CA GLU A 108 21.33 12.85 -3.41
C GLU A 108 20.27 12.03 -4.15
N ASP A 109 20.43 10.70 -4.17
CA ASP A 109 19.47 9.76 -4.76
C ASP A 109 18.04 9.95 -4.20
N HIS A 110 17.94 10.40 -2.99
CA HIS A 110 16.70 10.70 -2.30
C HIS A 110 15.87 11.84 -2.95
N ASP A 111 16.51 12.80 -3.59
CA ASP A 111 15.76 13.84 -4.33
C ASP A 111 15.02 13.23 -5.52
N VAL A 112 15.65 12.25 -6.15
CA VAL A 112 15.08 11.46 -7.25
C VAL A 112 13.93 10.60 -6.76
N ILE A 113 14.09 9.93 -5.62
CA ILE A 113 13.07 9.07 -5.00
C ILE A 113 11.80 9.88 -4.70
N LYS A 114 11.92 11.12 -4.20
CA LYS A 114 10.77 12.00 -3.97
C LYS A 114 9.98 12.29 -5.25
N VAL A 115 10.68 12.53 -6.37
CA VAL A 115 10.03 12.77 -7.66
C VAL A 115 9.34 11.49 -8.15
N ILE A 116 10.02 10.35 -8.09
CA ILE A 116 9.47 9.05 -8.49
C ILE A 116 8.19 8.72 -7.71
N ASN A 117 8.24 8.84 -6.38
CA ASN A 117 7.07 8.52 -5.55
C ASN A 117 5.89 9.46 -5.82
N ARG A 118 6.13 10.76 -6.05
CA ARG A 118 5.07 11.69 -6.47
C ARG A 118 4.47 11.28 -7.82
N CYS A 119 5.31 10.85 -8.78
CA CYS A 119 4.84 10.35 -10.07
C CYS A 119 3.95 9.12 -9.90
N LEU A 120 4.41 8.10 -9.17
CA LEU A 120 3.65 6.88 -8.91
C LEU A 120 2.33 7.17 -8.19
N GLN A 121 2.35 8.03 -7.17
CA GLN A 121 1.16 8.43 -6.43
C GLN A 121 0.14 9.16 -7.30
N GLN A 122 0.58 10.07 -8.17
CA GLN A 122 -0.32 10.79 -9.08
C GLN A 122 -0.83 9.89 -10.21
N ILE A 123 0.00 9.00 -10.74
CA ILE A 123 -0.44 8.02 -11.73
C ILE A 123 -1.53 7.12 -11.14
N LYS A 124 -1.35 6.60 -9.94
CA LYS A 124 -2.26 5.65 -9.24
C LYS A 124 -3.62 6.28 -8.86
N GLN A 125 -3.83 7.58 -8.99
CA GLN A 125 -5.14 8.18 -8.72
C GLN A 125 -6.21 7.59 -9.64
N PRO A 126 -7.42 7.29 -9.14
CA PRO A 126 -8.51 6.79 -9.98
C PRO A 126 -8.75 7.70 -11.18
N LEU A 127 -8.99 7.10 -12.31
CA LEU A 127 -9.24 7.78 -13.58
C LEU A 127 -10.62 7.40 -14.09
N SER A 128 -11.53 8.36 -14.11
CA SER A 128 -12.87 8.18 -14.68
C SER A 128 -12.84 8.54 -16.16
N LEU A 129 -13.07 7.55 -17.02
CA LEU A 129 -13.15 7.69 -18.47
C LEU A 129 -14.54 7.19 -18.91
N ASP A 130 -15.39 8.10 -19.34
CA ASP A 130 -16.82 7.85 -19.63
C ASP A 130 -17.51 7.16 -18.44
N GLN A 131 -17.91 5.89 -18.61
CA GLN A 131 -18.59 5.08 -17.58
C GLN A 131 -17.62 4.13 -16.84
N HIS A 132 -16.31 4.19 -17.12
CA HIS A 132 -15.31 3.30 -16.57
C HIS A 132 -14.44 4.01 -15.54
N SER A 133 -14.14 3.34 -14.44
CA SER A 133 -13.15 3.77 -13.44
C SER A 133 -11.94 2.83 -13.53
N LEU A 134 -10.78 3.40 -13.82
CA LEU A 134 -9.51 2.68 -13.92
C LEU A 134 -8.54 3.19 -12.87
N ILE A 135 -7.72 2.31 -12.33
CA ILE A 135 -6.60 2.67 -11.46
C ILE A 135 -5.31 2.41 -12.25
N PRO A 136 -4.70 3.46 -12.83
CA PRO A 136 -3.47 3.30 -13.60
C PRO A 136 -2.29 2.92 -12.72
N SER A 137 -1.32 2.23 -13.31
CA SER A 137 -0.01 2.01 -12.68
C SER A 137 1.13 2.19 -13.68
N ALA A 138 2.34 2.35 -13.17
CA ALA A 138 3.53 2.48 -13.99
C ALA A 138 4.74 1.83 -13.34
N SER A 139 5.68 1.42 -14.18
CA SER A 139 7.01 0.96 -13.80
C SER A 139 8.05 2.00 -14.20
N ILE A 140 8.93 2.37 -13.26
CA ILE A 140 9.91 3.44 -13.45
C ILE A 140 11.33 2.89 -13.30
N GLY A 141 12.20 3.19 -14.27
CA GLY A 141 13.63 2.97 -14.15
C GLY A 141 14.38 4.30 -14.03
N ALA A 142 15.33 4.37 -13.12
CA ALA A 142 16.13 5.57 -12.87
C ALA A 142 17.60 5.34 -13.17
N ALA A 143 18.24 6.28 -13.87
CA ALA A 143 19.68 6.32 -14.11
C ALA A 143 20.23 7.71 -13.80
N ILE A 144 21.40 7.80 -13.17
CA ILE A 144 22.01 9.05 -12.69
C ILE A 144 23.28 9.35 -13.49
N PHE A 145 23.34 10.55 -14.06
CA PHE A 145 24.55 11.09 -14.67
C PHE A 145 25.48 11.69 -13.60
N PRO A 146 26.80 11.48 -13.64
CA PRO A 146 27.54 10.62 -14.58
C PRO A 146 27.72 9.16 -14.13
N ARG A 147 27.15 8.79 -12.96
CA ARG A 147 27.33 7.49 -12.30
C ARG A 147 26.97 6.31 -13.19
N ASP A 148 25.82 6.38 -13.87
CA ASP A 148 25.22 5.26 -14.58
C ASP A 148 25.44 5.34 -16.10
N GLY A 149 25.86 6.50 -16.62
CA GLY A 149 26.21 6.74 -18.02
C GLY A 149 26.78 8.13 -18.26
N ASN A 150 27.63 8.27 -19.26
CA ASN A 150 28.24 9.55 -19.64
C ASN A 150 27.66 10.14 -20.94
N ASN A 151 26.72 9.45 -21.56
CA ASN A 151 26.04 9.86 -22.76
C ASN A 151 24.57 9.43 -22.74
N GLU A 152 23.79 9.95 -23.64
CA GLU A 152 22.35 9.70 -23.72
C GLU A 152 22.03 8.21 -23.89
N LYS A 153 22.74 7.52 -24.79
CA LYS A 153 22.48 6.10 -25.08
C LYS A 153 22.69 5.23 -23.84
N ASP A 154 23.76 5.47 -23.08
CA ASP A 154 24.06 4.70 -21.87
C ASP A 154 23.00 4.96 -20.80
N LEU A 155 22.62 6.23 -20.56
CA LEU A 155 21.60 6.59 -19.58
C LEU A 155 20.23 6.03 -19.95
N MET A 156 19.84 6.11 -21.22
CA MET A 156 18.58 5.55 -21.71
C MET A 156 18.57 4.03 -21.50
N SER A 157 19.60 3.31 -21.94
CA SER A 157 19.70 1.85 -21.78
C SER A 157 19.73 1.43 -20.30
N ALA A 158 20.40 2.21 -19.45
CA ALA A 158 20.44 1.98 -18.02
C ALA A 158 19.04 2.11 -17.38
N ALA A 159 18.35 3.21 -17.65
CA ALA A 159 17.02 3.45 -17.11
C ALA A 159 15.98 2.45 -17.66
N GLU A 160 16.04 2.11 -18.96
CA GLU A 160 15.16 1.11 -19.57
C GLU A 160 15.38 -0.28 -18.95
N SER A 161 16.64 -0.69 -18.73
CA SER A 161 16.95 -1.94 -18.04
C SER A 161 16.40 -1.97 -16.60
N ALA A 162 16.52 -0.86 -15.87
CA ALA A 162 15.98 -0.73 -14.53
C ALA A 162 14.43 -0.77 -14.52
N MET A 163 13.77 -0.13 -15.49
CA MET A 163 12.32 -0.18 -15.66
C MET A 163 11.83 -1.61 -15.92
N HIS A 164 12.54 -2.38 -16.79
CA HIS A 164 12.21 -3.78 -16.99
C HIS A 164 12.36 -4.63 -15.72
N GLN A 165 13.34 -4.33 -14.88
CA GLN A 165 13.46 -4.98 -13.56
C GLN A 165 12.27 -4.61 -12.63
N ALA A 166 11.81 -3.36 -12.64
CA ALA A 166 10.60 -2.96 -11.90
C ALA A 166 9.37 -3.76 -12.38
N LYS A 167 9.20 -3.94 -13.70
CA LYS A 167 8.12 -4.79 -14.25
C LYS A 167 8.21 -6.25 -13.81
N GLN A 168 9.42 -6.81 -13.78
CA GLN A 168 9.65 -8.20 -13.34
C GLN A 168 9.45 -8.38 -11.82
N ALA A 169 9.67 -7.34 -11.03
CA ALA A 169 9.48 -7.34 -9.58
C ALA A 169 8.02 -7.17 -9.13
N GLY A 170 7.06 -7.19 -10.07
CA GLY A 170 5.63 -7.12 -9.75
C GLY A 170 4.92 -5.87 -10.26
N LYS A 171 5.57 -5.04 -11.10
CA LYS A 171 5.03 -3.76 -11.61
C LYS A 171 4.80 -2.71 -10.50
N GLN A 172 4.17 -1.58 -10.82
CA GLN A 172 3.76 -0.53 -9.87
C GLN A 172 4.89 0.01 -8.96
N GLY A 173 6.12 0.03 -9.44
CA GLY A 173 7.28 0.40 -8.64
C GLY A 173 8.40 1.03 -9.44
N TYR A 174 9.54 1.15 -8.82
CA TYR A 174 10.73 1.69 -9.48
C TYR A 174 12.00 0.93 -9.11
N VAL A 175 13.01 1.02 -9.98
CA VAL A 175 14.35 0.50 -9.76
C VAL A 175 15.38 1.53 -10.22
N PHE A 176 16.44 1.73 -9.44
CA PHE A 176 17.64 2.45 -9.88
C PHE A 176 18.57 1.52 -10.64
N TYR A 177 19.10 2.01 -11.76
CA TYR A 177 20.13 1.28 -12.47
C TYR A 177 21.39 1.15 -11.59
N SER A 178 21.97 -0.05 -11.60
CA SER A 178 23.28 -0.29 -10.97
C SER A 178 24.17 -1.01 -11.97
N LYS A 179 25.29 -0.37 -12.39
CA LYS A 179 26.32 -0.98 -13.22
C LYS A 179 26.95 -2.21 -12.58
N ASN A 180 27.10 -2.16 -11.29
CA ASN A 180 27.31 -3.35 -10.52
C ASN A 180 25.91 -3.95 -10.34
N LYS A 181 25.61 -5.05 -11.04
CA LYS A 181 24.63 -5.99 -10.53
C LYS A 181 25.11 -6.28 -9.11
N LEU A 182 24.59 -5.51 -8.14
CA LEU A 182 24.84 -5.80 -6.75
C LEU A 182 24.56 -7.28 -6.64
N ASN A 183 25.57 -8.04 -6.28
CA ASN A 183 25.41 -9.45 -5.97
C ASN A 183 24.11 -9.52 -5.17
N PRO A 184 23.14 -10.40 -5.51
CA PRO A 184 21.88 -10.49 -4.78
C PRO A 184 22.08 -10.49 -3.27
N ALA A 185 23.23 -11.02 -2.80
CA ALA A 185 23.66 -10.97 -1.41
C ALA A 185 23.97 -9.53 -0.91
N THR A 186 24.48 -8.62 -1.73
CA THR A 186 24.75 -7.24 -1.32
C THR A 186 23.46 -6.44 -1.23
N LEU A 187 22.57 -6.59 -2.22
CA LEU A 187 21.24 -5.97 -2.21
C LEU A 187 20.40 -6.46 -1.00
N ARG A 188 20.47 -7.75 -0.69
CA ARG A 188 19.81 -8.33 0.50
C ARG A 188 20.38 -7.72 1.78
N ARG A 189 21.70 -7.55 1.89
CA ARG A 189 22.35 -6.93 3.06
C ARG A 189 21.98 -5.46 3.24
N GLU A 190 21.92 -4.69 2.17
CA GLU A 190 21.48 -3.28 2.24
C GLU A 190 20.03 -3.17 2.68
N LYS A 191 19.15 -3.97 2.12
CA LYS A 191 17.74 -4.03 2.53
C LYS A 191 17.60 -4.48 4.00
N GLU A 192 18.34 -5.49 4.41
CA GLU A 192 18.39 -5.96 5.80
C GLU A 192 18.88 -4.85 6.74
N PHE A 193 19.92 -4.13 6.36
CA PHE A 193 20.43 -3.00 7.14
C PHE A 193 19.36 -1.91 7.34
N LEU A 194 18.63 -1.54 6.27
CA LEU A 194 17.54 -0.54 6.34
C LEU A 194 16.44 -0.95 7.31
N ILE A 195 15.98 -2.20 7.24
CA ILE A 195 14.93 -2.71 8.14
C ILE A 195 15.43 -2.79 9.59
N ARG A 196 16.65 -3.29 9.82
CA ARG A 196 17.21 -3.35 11.18
C ARG A 196 17.44 -1.96 11.78
N GLU A 197 17.84 -0.98 10.97
CA GLU A 197 17.90 0.42 11.43
C GLU A 197 16.51 0.98 11.72
N ALA A 198 15.48 0.61 10.96
CA ALA A 198 14.11 1.00 11.24
C ALA A 198 13.61 0.51 12.61
N PHE A 199 13.95 -0.73 13.00
CA PHE A 199 13.68 -1.25 14.35
C PHE A 199 14.45 -0.46 15.41
N LYS A 200 15.76 -0.28 15.26
CA LYS A 200 16.61 0.42 16.23
C LYS A 200 16.20 1.87 16.46
N GLN A 201 15.74 2.54 15.40
CA GLN A 201 15.35 3.95 15.44
C GLN A 201 13.86 4.15 15.74
N ASN A 202 13.14 3.08 16.14
CA ASN A 202 11.70 3.10 16.42
C ASN A 202 10.87 3.73 15.28
N GLN A 203 11.22 3.42 14.03
CA GLN A 203 10.52 3.95 12.87
C GLN A 203 9.23 3.20 12.55
N PHE A 204 9.04 2.00 13.10
CA PHE A 204 7.76 1.32 13.03
C PHE A 204 6.80 1.89 14.06
N VAL A 205 5.54 2.08 13.67
CA VAL A 205 4.47 2.61 14.52
C VAL A 205 3.19 1.83 14.27
N LEU A 206 2.34 1.73 15.29
CA LEU A 206 1.01 1.13 15.16
C LEU A 206 -0.04 2.22 14.94
N TYR A 207 -0.88 2.01 13.94
CA TYR A 207 -2.15 2.68 13.75
C TYR A 207 -3.25 1.75 14.23
N TYR A 208 -4.38 2.30 14.62
CA TYR A 208 -5.49 1.57 15.22
C TYR A 208 -6.76 1.85 14.44
N GLN A 209 -7.38 0.81 13.90
CA GLN A 209 -8.64 0.94 13.19
C GLN A 209 -9.79 0.43 14.06
N PRO A 210 -10.77 1.29 14.40
CA PRO A 210 -11.87 0.90 15.26
C PRO A 210 -12.81 -0.11 14.59
N GLN A 211 -13.29 -1.07 15.40
CA GLN A 211 -14.29 -2.06 15.06
C GLN A 211 -15.60 -1.70 15.77
N LEU A 212 -16.69 -1.62 14.99
CA LEU A 212 -17.98 -1.14 15.43
C LEU A 212 -18.99 -2.31 15.51
N SER A 213 -19.60 -2.49 16.69
CA SER A 213 -20.72 -3.41 16.85
C SER A 213 -21.95 -2.93 16.08
N MET A 214 -22.55 -3.81 15.30
CA MET A 214 -23.79 -3.52 14.57
C MET A 214 -25.01 -3.46 15.47
N ALA A 215 -24.99 -4.13 16.63
CA ALA A 215 -26.11 -4.19 17.56
C ALA A 215 -26.33 -2.86 18.30
N ASN A 216 -25.24 -2.22 18.79
CA ASN A 216 -25.34 -1.05 19.67
C ASN A 216 -24.46 0.14 19.21
N ARG A 217 -23.76 0.01 18.10
CA ARG A 217 -22.87 1.03 17.52
C ARG A 217 -21.73 1.46 18.48
N GLN A 218 -21.34 0.57 19.37
CA GLN A 218 -20.19 0.81 20.25
C GLN A 218 -18.90 0.27 19.64
N ILE A 219 -17.78 0.88 19.99
CA ILE A 219 -16.45 0.37 19.64
C ILE A 219 -16.21 -0.86 20.53
N VAL A 220 -16.03 -2.03 19.89
CA VAL A 220 -15.85 -3.31 20.55
C VAL A 220 -14.44 -3.87 20.44
N GLY A 221 -13.62 -3.31 19.55
CA GLY A 221 -12.24 -3.68 19.33
C GLY A 221 -11.52 -2.65 18.46
N MET A 222 -10.24 -2.86 18.28
CA MET A 222 -9.40 -2.12 17.32
C MET A 222 -8.39 -3.07 16.69
N GLU A 223 -8.25 -3.01 15.39
CA GLU A 223 -7.14 -3.68 14.71
C GLU A 223 -5.90 -2.81 14.70
N THR A 224 -4.74 -3.39 15.01
CA THR A 224 -3.45 -2.72 14.88
C THR A 224 -2.89 -2.91 13.49
N LEU A 225 -2.57 -1.80 12.86
CA LEU A 225 -2.03 -1.77 11.50
C LEU A 225 -0.63 -1.15 11.54
N VAL A 226 0.38 -1.95 11.27
CA VAL A 226 1.77 -1.47 11.25
C VAL A 226 1.95 -0.43 10.15
N ARG A 227 2.72 0.62 10.44
CA ARG A 227 3.16 1.64 9.49
C ARG A 227 4.66 1.87 9.70
N TRP A 228 5.38 2.13 8.64
CA TRP A 228 6.76 2.55 8.73
C TRP A 228 6.85 4.06 8.59
N GLN A 229 7.23 4.74 9.67
CA GLN A 229 7.54 6.16 9.66
C GLN A 229 8.93 6.35 9.06
N HIS A 230 9.01 6.18 7.73
CA HIS A 230 10.26 6.27 7.01
C HIS A 230 10.76 7.73 7.00
N PRO A 231 12.05 8.00 7.34
CA PRO A 231 12.57 9.36 7.50
C PRO A 231 12.45 10.22 6.24
N ILE A 232 12.36 9.59 5.07
CA ILE A 232 12.32 10.24 3.77
C ILE A 232 10.91 10.18 3.15
N LEU A 233 10.26 9.00 3.22
CA LEU A 233 8.99 8.73 2.54
C LEU A 233 7.78 9.11 3.39
N GLY A 234 7.98 9.48 4.67
CA GLY A 234 6.88 9.69 5.61
C GLY A 234 6.25 8.37 6.04
N ILE A 235 4.93 8.35 6.23
CA ILE A 235 4.21 7.14 6.63
C ILE A 235 4.03 6.22 5.43
N VAL A 236 4.60 5.03 5.51
CA VAL A 236 4.59 3.99 4.48
C VAL A 236 3.69 2.84 4.90
N SER A 237 2.88 2.34 3.95
CA SER A 237 1.96 1.21 4.17
C SER A 237 2.69 -0.14 4.23
N PRO A 238 2.07 -1.18 4.83
CA PRO A 238 2.63 -2.52 4.92
C PRO A 238 3.07 -3.11 3.58
N ASP A 239 2.30 -2.91 2.52
CA ASP A 239 2.59 -3.42 1.16
C ASP A 239 3.99 -3.05 0.65
N TYR A 240 4.57 -1.98 1.17
CA TYR A 240 5.89 -1.53 0.76
C TYR A 240 7.03 -2.33 1.41
N PHE A 241 6.83 -2.86 2.62
CA PHE A 241 7.93 -3.45 3.40
C PHE A 241 7.68 -4.88 3.88
N LEU A 242 6.45 -5.41 3.84
CA LEU A 242 6.15 -6.77 4.28
C LEU A 242 6.87 -7.83 3.44
N ASP A 243 6.85 -7.70 2.11
CA ASP A 243 7.60 -8.60 1.22
C ASP A 243 9.10 -8.58 1.51
N LEU A 244 9.61 -7.42 1.90
CA LEU A 244 11.01 -7.26 2.27
C LEU A 244 11.33 -7.96 3.60
N LEU A 245 10.45 -7.83 4.58
CA LEU A 245 10.57 -8.55 5.86
C LEU A 245 10.50 -10.07 5.67
N GLU A 246 9.65 -10.54 4.75
CA GLU A 246 9.55 -11.95 4.39
C GLU A 246 10.85 -12.48 3.77
N GLN A 247 11.39 -11.76 2.76
CA GLN A 247 12.67 -12.11 2.13
C GLN A 247 13.86 -12.14 3.11
N LEU A 248 13.75 -11.41 4.22
CA LEU A 248 14.78 -11.29 5.25
C LEU A 248 14.53 -12.18 6.47
N ASP A 249 13.44 -12.93 6.51
CA ASP A 249 13.00 -13.75 7.65
C ASP A 249 12.80 -12.92 8.95
N LEU A 250 12.37 -11.65 8.83
CA LEU A 250 12.19 -10.70 9.94
C LEU A 250 10.72 -10.50 10.36
N GLN A 251 9.78 -11.24 9.79
CA GLN A 251 8.35 -11.14 10.12
C GLN A 251 8.08 -11.44 11.60
N THR A 252 8.76 -12.44 12.16
CA THR A 252 8.63 -12.79 13.58
C THR A 252 9.11 -11.68 14.50
N GLU A 253 10.17 -10.98 14.14
CA GLU A 253 10.66 -9.81 14.90
C GLU A 253 9.63 -8.67 14.88
N LEU A 254 9.01 -8.39 13.72
CA LEU A 254 7.97 -7.39 13.59
C LEU A 254 6.72 -7.73 14.42
N GLY A 255 6.26 -8.99 14.37
CA GLY A 255 5.08 -9.39 15.12
C GLY A 255 5.31 -9.37 16.64
N ASN A 256 6.47 -9.82 17.12
CA ASN A 256 6.85 -9.70 18.52
C ASN A 256 6.89 -8.23 18.98
N TRP A 257 7.45 -7.35 18.15
CA TRP A 257 7.42 -5.90 18.37
C TRP A 257 5.98 -5.36 18.39
N ALA A 258 5.12 -5.77 17.48
CA ALA A 258 3.73 -5.34 17.39
C ALA A 258 2.92 -5.77 18.63
N ILE A 259 3.06 -7.02 19.07
CA ILE A 259 2.42 -7.53 20.31
C ILE A 259 2.82 -6.68 21.51
N LYS A 260 4.13 -6.47 21.69
CA LYS A 260 4.65 -5.68 22.80
C LYS A 260 4.13 -4.25 22.76
N THR A 261 4.23 -3.58 21.60
CA THR A 261 3.82 -2.19 21.42
C THR A 261 2.31 -2.01 21.61
N ALA A 262 1.48 -2.96 21.14
CA ALA A 262 0.04 -2.94 21.32
C ALA A 262 -0.34 -3.05 22.81
N CYS A 263 0.27 -3.96 23.56
CA CYS A 263 0.03 -4.12 24.98
C CYS A 263 0.51 -2.90 25.79
N GLU A 264 1.68 -2.36 25.50
CA GLU A 264 2.20 -1.13 26.13
C GLU A 264 1.24 0.05 25.89
N GLN A 265 0.75 0.21 24.64
CA GLN A 265 -0.18 1.27 24.30
C GLN A 265 -1.55 1.10 24.98
N LEU A 266 -2.06 -0.12 25.11
CA LEU A 266 -3.27 -0.41 25.87
C LEU A 266 -3.12 -0.02 27.34
N ALA A 267 -1.99 -0.36 27.96
CA ALA A 267 -1.69 0.02 29.35
C ALA A 267 -1.65 1.53 29.52
N ASP A 268 -1.07 2.27 28.56
CA ASP A 268 -1.02 3.73 28.58
C ASP A 268 -2.42 4.37 28.45
N TRP A 269 -3.26 3.86 27.57
CA TRP A 269 -4.64 4.33 27.46
C TRP A 269 -5.44 4.07 28.72
N HIS A 270 -5.30 2.87 29.32
CA HIS A 270 -5.99 2.55 30.56
C HIS A 270 -5.53 3.45 31.72
N ARG A 271 -4.23 3.68 31.86
CA ARG A 271 -3.68 4.64 32.84
C ARG A 271 -4.21 6.07 32.65
N SER A 272 -4.52 6.43 31.39
CA SER A 272 -5.12 7.73 31.05
C SER A 272 -6.63 7.78 31.24
N GLY A 273 -7.23 6.74 31.84
CA GLY A 273 -8.66 6.68 32.19
C GLY A 273 -9.58 6.19 31.06
N LEU A 274 -9.04 5.60 30.01
CA LEU A 274 -9.86 4.92 29.00
C LEU A 274 -10.23 3.51 29.47
N PRO A 275 -11.42 3.00 29.10
CA PRO A 275 -11.76 1.61 29.32
C PRO A 275 -10.82 0.70 28.52
N TYR A 276 -10.66 -0.54 28.96
CA TYR A 276 -10.01 -1.55 28.13
C TYR A 276 -10.87 -1.83 26.89
N ILE A 277 -10.29 -1.67 25.72
CA ILE A 277 -10.86 -2.06 24.43
C ILE A 277 -9.91 -3.09 23.82
N PRO A 278 -10.39 -4.27 23.42
CA PRO A 278 -9.56 -5.27 22.81
C PRO A 278 -8.77 -4.72 21.61
N VAL A 279 -7.52 -5.14 21.49
CA VAL A 279 -6.69 -4.85 20.31
C VAL A 279 -6.29 -6.15 19.62
N ALA A 280 -6.44 -6.16 18.31
CA ALA A 280 -6.04 -7.28 17.46
C ALA A 280 -4.68 -6.99 16.80
N VAL A 281 -3.83 -8.01 16.75
CA VAL A 281 -2.48 -7.95 16.18
C VAL A 281 -2.33 -9.02 15.12
N ASN A 282 -1.98 -8.62 13.91
CA ASN A 282 -1.72 -9.50 12.78
C ASN A 282 -0.42 -10.28 12.96
N LEU A 283 -0.47 -11.60 12.81
CA LEU A 283 0.67 -12.50 12.85
C LEU A 283 0.85 -13.27 11.55
N SER A 284 2.08 -13.33 11.07
CA SER A 284 2.41 -14.18 9.92
C SER A 284 2.43 -15.67 10.29
N PRO A 285 2.23 -16.58 9.33
CA PRO A 285 2.31 -18.02 9.58
C PRO A 285 3.64 -18.48 10.19
N SER A 286 4.75 -17.77 9.93
CA SER A 286 6.07 -18.09 10.50
C SER A 286 6.14 -17.93 12.02
N HIS A 287 5.31 -17.08 12.64
CA HIS A 287 5.25 -16.93 14.09
C HIS A 287 4.85 -18.22 14.81
N PHE A 288 3.97 -19.02 14.19
CA PHE A 288 3.51 -20.29 14.80
C PHE A 288 4.56 -21.41 14.74
N GLN A 289 5.64 -21.18 14.02
CA GLN A 289 6.84 -22.02 14.02
C GLN A 289 7.85 -21.58 15.07
N ASP A 290 7.69 -20.37 15.63
CA ASP A 290 8.55 -19.86 16.70
C ASP A 290 8.10 -20.45 18.04
N HIS A 291 8.93 -21.32 18.61
CA HIS A 291 8.70 -21.95 19.92
C HIS A 291 8.63 -20.92 21.09
N HIS A 292 9.06 -19.69 20.85
CA HIS A 292 9.07 -18.63 21.87
C HIS A 292 7.78 -17.79 21.86
N LEU A 293 6.91 -17.88 20.85
CA LEU A 293 5.71 -17.03 20.73
C LEU A 293 4.86 -17.03 22.02
N VAL A 294 4.52 -18.22 22.54
CA VAL A 294 3.69 -18.37 23.74
C VAL A 294 4.35 -17.72 24.95
N GLN A 295 5.66 -17.88 25.10
CA GLN A 295 6.40 -17.27 26.19
C GLN A 295 6.51 -15.74 26.03
N THR A 296 6.77 -15.25 24.82
CA THR A 296 6.79 -13.80 24.50
C THR A 296 5.47 -13.13 24.87
N VAL A 297 4.34 -13.76 24.52
CA VAL A 297 3.00 -13.26 24.89
C VAL A 297 2.82 -13.23 26.41
N LYS A 298 3.14 -14.31 27.13
CA LYS A 298 3.05 -14.37 28.61
C LYS A 298 3.86 -13.27 29.27
N ASP A 299 5.11 -13.13 28.87
CA ASP A 299 6.03 -12.13 29.42
C ASP A 299 5.53 -10.69 29.13
N THR A 300 5.00 -10.45 27.94
CA THR A 300 4.44 -9.15 27.56
C THR A 300 3.22 -8.81 28.41
N LEU A 301 2.26 -9.73 28.55
CA LEU A 301 1.07 -9.52 29.38
C LEU A 301 1.44 -9.29 30.85
N GLN A 302 2.41 -10.04 31.38
CA GLN A 302 2.89 -9.88 32.76
C GLN A 302 3.56 -8.52 32.96
N GLN A 303 4.41 -8.07 32.02
CA GLN A 303 5.13 -6.80 32.10
C GLN A 303 4.20 -5.59 32.01
N THR A 304 3.18 -5.68 31.15
CA THR A 304 2.24 -4.57 30.91
C THR A 304 1.05 -4.57 31.87
N GLY A 305 0.76 -5.70 32.53
CA GLY A 305 -0.40 -5.88 33.40
C GLY A 305 -1.73 -5.95 32.66
N ILE A 306 -1.72 -6.12 31.32
CA ILE A 306 -2.94 -6.20 30.52
C ILE A 306 -3.58 -7.59 30.71
N PRO A 307 -4.89 -7.66 31.00
CA PRO A 307 -5.61 -8.93 31.01
C PRO A 307 -5.64 -9.54 29.59
N ALA A 308 -5.33 -10.83 29.48
CA ALA A 308 -5.14 -11.51 28.21
C ALA A 308 -6.32 -11.37 27.23
N GLN A 309 -7.54 -11.29 27.72
CA GLN A 309 -8.79 -11.14 26.95
C GLN A 309 -8.86 -9.83 26.12
N TYR A 310 -7.97 -8.88 26.36
CA TYR A 310 -7.88 -7.63 25.59
C TYR A 310 -6.79 -7.65 24.50
N LEU A 311 -6.09 -8.79 24.36
CA LEU A 311 -5.21 -9.04 23.22
C LEU A 311 -5.85 -10.13 22.33
N GLU A 312 -6.05 -9.80 21.06
CA GLU A 312 -6.49 -10.72 20.03
C GLU A 312 -5.35 -10.93 19.03
N LEU A 313 -5.16 -12.15 18.57
CA LEU A 313 -4.19 -12.47 17.52
C LEU A 313 -4.93 -12.83 16.25
N GLU A 314 -4.62 -12.13 15.17
CA GLU A 314 -5.18 -12.37 13.84
C GLU A 314 -4.24 -13.22 13.02
N VAL A 315 -4.77 -14.25 12.39
CA VAL A 315 -4.00 -15.22 11.62
C VAL A 315 -4.70 -15.49 10.30
N THR A 316 -3.94 -15.61 9.23
CA THR A 316 -4.51 -15.92 7.92
C THR A 316 -5.02 -17.38 7.87
N GLU A 317 -5.98 -17.62 6.99
CA GLU A 317 -6.54 -18.95 6.75
C GLU A 317 -5.45 -20.02 6.48
N SER A 318 -4.37 -19.64 5.77
CA SER A 318 -3.27 -20.53 5.44
C SER A 318 -2.45 -21.01 6.66
N ALA A 319 -2.37 -20.20 7.72
CA ALA A 319 -1.67 -20.57 8.95
C ALA A 319 -2.31 -21.77 9.65
N MET A 320 -3.61 -22.01 9.42
CA MET A 320 -4.38 -23.08 10.04
C MET A 320 -4.16 -24.47 9.44
N GLN A 321 -3.67 -24.53 8.20
CA GLN A 321 -3.49 -25.80 7.50
C GLN A 321 -2.27 -26.60 8.01
N THR A 322 -1.44 -25.99 8.84
CA THR A 322 -0.21 -26.61 9.36
C THR A 322 -0.49 -27.33 10.68
N LYS A 323 -0.32 -28.66 10.71
CA LYS A 323 -0.69 -29.52 11.85
C LYS A 323 -0.04 -29.14 13.20
N GLY A 324 1.10 -28.46 13.22
CA GLY A 324 1.78 -28.02 14.46
C GLY A 324 1.17 -26.80 15.11
N HIS A 325 0.43 -25.97 14.36
CA HIS A 325 -0.07 -24.69 14.84
C HIS A 325 -1.27 -24.83 15.81
N ILE A 326 -2.07 -25.90 15.69
CA ILE A 326 -3.25 -26.11 16.56
C ILE A 326 -2.87 -26.15 18.04
N GLU A 327 -1.74 -26.75 18.37
CA GLU A 327 -1.28 -26.81 19.77
C GLU A 327 -0.86 -25.43 20.28
N VAL A 328 -0.23 -24.61 19.46
CA VAL A 328 0.12 -23.23 19.79
C VAL A 328 -1.15 -22.40 20.02
N PHE A 329 -2.17 -22.53 19.16
CA PHE A 329 -3.46 -21.86 19.35
C PHE A 329 -4.13 -22.26 20.67
N LYS A 330 -4.12 -23.52 21.06
CA LYS A 330 -4.65 -23.98 22.36
C LYS A 330 -3.91 -23.33 23.52
N GLN A 331 -2.57 -23.34 23.48
CA GLN A 331 -1.76 -22.73 24.55
C GLN A 331 -2.00 -21.22 24.66
N LEU A 332 -2.20 -20.51 23.55
CA LEU A 332 -2.54 -19.09 23.55
C LEU A 332 -3.94 -18.84 24.14
N ARG A 333 -4.93 -19.67 23.79
CA ARG A 333 -6.27 -19.60 24.40
C ARG A 333 -6.28 -19.95 25.88
N ASP A 334 -5.46 -20.92 26.32
CA ASP A 334 -5.33 -21.28 27.75
C ASP A 334 -4.78 -20.12 28.60
N ILE A 335 -4.03 -19.18 27.96
CA ILE A 335 -3.62 -17.91 28.59
C ILE A 335 -4.81 -16.93 28.68
N GLY A 336 -5.86 -17.11 27.87
CA GLY A 336 -7.04 -16.26 27.82
C GLY A 336 -7.07 -15.26 26.67
N LEU A 337 -6.19 -15.41 25.66
CA LEU A 337 -6.25 -14.60 24.45
C LEU A 337 -7.42 -14.98 23.57
N LYS A 338 -7.81 -14.05 22.71
CA LYS A 338 -8.71 -14.31 21.59
C LYS A 338 -7.93 -14.57 20.31
N ILE A 339 -8.49 -15.39 19.42
CA ILE A 339 -7.89 -15.74 18.13
C ILE A 339 -8.92 -15.50 17.04
N ALA A 340 -8.56 -14.69 16.05
CA ALA A 340 -9.36 -14.42 14.85
C ALA A 340 -8.69 -15.01 13.61
N ILE A 341 -9.51 -15.47 12.66
CA ILE A 341 -9.06 -15.79 11.31
C ILE A 341 -9.27 -14.59 10.44
N ASP A 342 -8.22 -14.17 9.77
CA ASP A 342 -8.22 -13.08 8.80
C ASP A 342 -8.35 -13.59 7.36
N ASP A 343 -8.84 -12.73 6.46
CA ASP A 343 -9.03 -12.99 5.02
C ASP A 343 -9.88 -14.23 4.72
N PHE A 344 -10.86 -14.54 5.57
CA PHE A 344 -11.67 -15.75 5.43
C PHE A 344 -12.47 -15.77 4.13
N GLY A 345 -12.35 -16.91 3.41
CA GLY A 345 -13.05 -17.16 2.15
C GLY A 345 -12.22 -16.92 0.89
N THR A 346 -11.00 -16.41 1.02
CA THR A 346 -10.07 -16.26 -0.11
C THR A 346 -9.23 -17.53 -0.37
N GLY A 347 -9.19 -18.45 0.59
CA GLY A 347 -8.46 -19.72 0.53
C GLY A 347 -9.33 -20.98 0.42
N PHE A 348 -8.73 -22.12 0.58
CA PHE A 348 -9.39 -23.43 0.55
C PHE A 348 -9.68 -23.94 1.98
N SER A 349 -10.53 -23.27 2.74
CA SER A 349 -10.91 -23.79 4.06
C SER A 349 -11.76 -25.03 3.98
N CYS A 350 -11.30 -26.10 4.64
CA CYS A 350 -12.17 -27.24 4.93
C CYS A 350 -13.03 -26.91 6.16
N LEU A 351 -14.35 -26.80 5.98
CA LEU A 351 -15.33 -26.58 7.06
C LEU A 351 -15.13 -27.53 8.26
N ALA A 352 -14.66 -28.76 8.00
CA ALA A 352 -14.36 -29.72 9.04
C ALA A 352 -13.19 -29.29 9.96
N SER A 353 -12.27 -28.50 9.44
CA SER A 353 -11.13 -27.98 10.21
C SER A 353 -11.55 -26.84 11.13
N LEU A 354 -12.45 -25.96 10.70
CA LEU A 354 -12.94 -24.82 11.50
C LEU A 354 -13.52 -25.26 12.85
N LYS A 355 -14.30 -26.34 12.87
CA LYS A 355 -14.91 -26.88 14.10
C LYS A 355 -13.86 -27.34 15.15
N GLN A 356 -12.66 -27.66 14.72
CA GLN A 356 -11.61 -28.21 15.60
C GLN A 356 -10.66 -27.12 16.11
N LEU A 357 -10.74 -25.93 15.53
CA LEU A 357 -9.87 -24.81 15.88
C LEU A 357 -10.42 -24.03 17.05
N PRO A 358 -9.57 -23.66 18.00
CA PRO A 358 -9.95 -22.84 19.14
C PRO A 358 -10.02 -21.35 18.76
N LEU A 359 -11.04 -20.96 18.00
CA LEU A 359 -11.25 -19.62 17.47
C LEU A 359 -12.34 -18.86 18.23
N ASP A 360 -12.30 -17.55 18.11
CA ASP A 360 -13.27 -16.63 18.71
C ASP A 360 -13.96 -15.75 17.63
N CYS A 361 -13.26 -15.50 16.51
CA CYS A 361 -13.73 -14.56 15.49
C CYS A 361 -13.34 -15.00 14.07
N LEU A 362 -14.21 -14.68 13.09
CA LEU A 362 -13.93 -14.74 11.66
C LEU A 362 -13.98 -13.34 11.07
N LYS A 363 -12.97 -12.95 10.28
CA LYS A 363 -12.92 -11.68 9.55
C LYS A 363 -13.14 -11.95 8.06
N ILE A 364 -14.13 -11.29 7.48
CA ILE A 364 -14.47 -11.41 6.06
C ILE A 364 -13.72 -10.35 5.28
N ASP A 365 -12.96 -10.80 4.29
CA ASP A 365 -12.17 -9.93 3.40
C ASP A 365 -13.04 -8.93 2.62
N LYS A 366 -12.48 -7.75 2.40
CA LYS A 366 -13.07 -6.64 1.65
C LYS A 366 -13.61 -7.04 0.28
N ILE A 367 -13.02 -8.01 -0.39
CA ILE A 367 -13.40 -8.44 -1.74
C ILE A 367 -14.87 -8.88 -1.81
N PHE A 368 -15.37 -9.51 -0.75
CA PHE A 368 -16.79 -9.92 -0.65
C PHE A 368 -17.69 -8.73 -0.36
N ILE A 369 -17.20 -7.75 0.40
CA ILE A 369 -17.96 -6.55 0.77
C ILE A 369 -18.13 -5.63 -0.42
N ASP A 370 -17.11 -5.50 -1.26
CA ASP A 370 -17.16 -4.68 -2.48
C ASP A 370 -18.14 -5.25 -3.52
N ASP A 371 -18.26 -6.58 -3.63
CA ASP A 371 -19.08 -7.24 -4.65
C ASP A 371 -20.53 -7.50 -4.22
N MET A 372 -20.83 -7.57 -2.91
CA MET A 372 -22.14 -8.02 -2.40
C MET A 372 -23.35 -7.16 -2.80
N LEU A 373 -23.13 -5.89 -3.18
CA LEU A 373 -24.22 -5.00 -3.60
C LEU A 373 -24.63 -5.26 -5.05
N TYR A 374 -23.71 -5.74 -5.87
CA TYR A 374 -23.89 -5.92 -7.32
C TYR A 374 -24.08 -7.39 -7.71
N ASN A 375 -23.67 -8.32 -6.84
CA ASN A 375 -23.69 -9.75 -7.09
C ASN A 375 -24.51 -10.50 -6.04
N SER A 376 -25.67 -11.01 -6.45
CA SER A 376 -26.56 -11.76 -5.56
C SER A 376 -25.94 -13.07 -5.03
N HIS A 377 -25.05 -13.71 -5.79
CA HIS A 377 -24.35 -14.91 -5.34
C HIS A 377 -23.37 -14.59 -4.21
N THR A 378 -22.64 -13.48 -4.29
CA THR A 378 -21.76 -13.02 -3.22
C THR A 378 -22.55 -12.67 -1.96
N ALA A 379 -23.70 -12.00 -2.10
CA ALA A 379 -24.57 -11.71 -0.96
C ALA A 379 -25.12 -12.99 -0.29
N LEU A 380 -25.48 -14.01 -1.07
CA LEU A 380 -25.92 -15.31 -0.55
C LEU A 380 -24.78 -16.05 0.16
N LEU A 381 -23.57 -16.03 -0.43
CA LEU A 381 -22.37 -16.62 0.16
C LEU A 381 -22.04 -15.98 1.51
N LEU A 382 -22.07 -14.64 1.59
CA LEU A 382 -21.88 -13.90 2.83
C LEU A 382 -22.90 -14.30 3.90
N GLY A 383 -24.19 -14.36 3.57
CA GLY A 383 -25.21 -14.82 4.50
C GLY A 383 -24.96 -16.26 4.99
N THR A 384 -24.42 -17.13 4.14
CA THR A 384 -24.04 -18.49 4.51
C THR A 384 -22.83 -18.51 5.46
N ILE A 385 -21.80 -17.70 5.21
CA ILE A 385 -20.62 -17.57 6.06
C ILE A 385 -21.03 -17.03 7.44
N ILE A 386 -21.86 -15.99 7.49
CA ILE A 386 -22.38 -15.42 8.75
C ILE A 386 -23.13 -16.48 9.56
N GLY A 387 -24.06 -17.21 8.90
CA GLY A 387 -24.79 -18.29 9.54
C GLY A 387 -23.90 -19.44 10.05
N LEU A 388 -22.83 -19.75 9.31
CA LEU A 388 -21.83 -20.73 9.73
C LEU A 388 -21.05 -20.27 10.96
N ALA A 389 -20.57 -19.02 10.98
CA ALA A 389 -19.85 -18.46 12.11
C ALA A 389 -20.69 -18.52 13.39
N HIS A 390 -21.95 -18.10 13.33
CA HIS A 390 -22.88 -18.16 14.45
C HIS A 390 -23.17 -19.60 14.89
N ALA A 391 -23.28 -20.56 13.97
CA ALA A 391 -23.50 -21.98 14.30
C ALA A 391 -22.26 -22.61 15.02
N LEU A 392 -21.11 -21.98 14.93
CA LEU A 392 -19.87 -22.39 15.59
C LEU A 392 -19.54 -21.52 16.82
N ASP A 393 -20.44 -20.61 17.22
CA ASP A 393 -20.28 -19.64 18.30
C ASP A 393 -19.09 -18.66 18.08
N TYR A 394 -18.77 -18.34 16.83
CA TYR A 394 -17.77 -17.33 16.45
C TYR A 394 -18.46 -15.98 16.19
N SER A 395 -17.83 -14.89 16.63
CA SER A 395 -18.18 -13.55 16.19
C SER A 395 -17.67 -13.31 14.76
N LEU A 396 -18.29 -12.36 14.06
CA LEU A 396 -17.92 -12.07 12.68
C LEU A 396 -17.66 -10.59 12.47
N VAL A 397 -16.51 -10.27 11.87
CA VAL A 397 -16.11 -8.93 11.45
C VAL A 397 -16.14 -8.84 9.93
N ALA A 398 -16.86 -7.86 9.39
CA ALA A 398 -16.81 -7.53 7.97
C ALA A 398 -15.84 -6.37 7.75
N GLU A 399 -14.82 -6.59 6.92
CA GLU A 399 -13.75 -5.64 6.66
C GLU A 399 -13.99 -4.78 5.41
N GLY A 400 -13.33 -3.63 5.36
CA GLY A 400 -13.36 -2.76 4.18
C GLY A 400 -14.72 -2.14 3.91
N VAL A 401 -15.58 -1.98 4.91
CA VAL A 401 -16.88 -1.31 4.75
C VAL A 401 -16.65 0.18 4.49
N GLU A 402 -17.03 0.67 3.30
CA GLU A 402 -16.78 2.05 2.87
C GLU A 402 -18.06 2.89 2.72
N THR A 403 -19.23 2.25 2.60
CA THR A 403 -20.51 2.94 2.37
C THR A 403 -21.59 2.54 3.37
N GLU A 404 -22.55 3.45 3.57
CA GLU A 404 -23.73 3.16 4.39
C GLU A 404 -24.56 2.01 3.83
N GLU A 405 -24.64 1.88 2.50
CA GLU A 405 -25.39 0.82 1.83
C GLU A 405 -24.80 -0.56 2.14
N GLN A 406 -23.45 -0.68 2.12
CA GLN A 406 -22.75 -1.88 2.56
C GLN A 406 -23.07 -2.20 4.04
N ALA A 407 -22.97 -1.22 4.92
CA ALA A 407 -23.25 -1.42 6.35
C ALA A 407 -24.70 -1.88 6.59
N LEU A 408 -25.69 -1.28 5.93
CA LEU A 408 -27.11 -1.67 6.03
C LEU A 408 -27.35 -3.09 5.48
N LYS A 409 -26.67 -3.46 4.41
CA LYS A 409 -26.77 -4.82 3.85
C LYS A 409 -26.22 -5.85 4.81
N LEU A 410 -25.04 -5.60 5.40
CA LEU A 410 -24.40 -6.46 6.41
C LEU A 410 -25.28 -6.60 7.66
N GLN A 411 -25.92 -5.52 8.10
CA GLN A 411 -26.86 -5.55 9.21
C GLN A 411 -28.03 -6.49 8.94
N ARG A 412 -28.60 -6.43 7.73
CA ARG A 412 -29.71 -7.34 7.32
C ARG A 412 -29.27 -8.79 7.22
N LEU A 413 -28.01 -9.04 6.88
CA LEU A 413 -27.44 -10.38 6.85
C LEU A 413 -27.07 -10.92 8.24
N GLY A 414 -27.14 -10.08 9.29
CA GLY A 414 -26.85 -10.46 10.67
C GLY A 414 -25.38 -10.37 11.06
N CYS A 415 -24.56 -9.58 10.35
CA CYS A 415 -23.15 -9.36 10.73
C CYS A 415 -23.03 -8.70 12.10
N ASP A 416 -22.08 -9.14 12.93
CA ASP A 416 -21.92 -8.68 14.30
C ASP A 416 -21.14 -7.36 14.39
N ILE A 417 -20.03 -7.27 13.63
CA ILE A 417 -19.04 -6.20 13.73
C ILE A 417 -18.65 -5.74 12.32
N ILE A 418 -18.48 -4.45 12.15
CA ILE A 418 -17.94 -3.88 10.91
C ILE A 418 -16.68 -3.08 11.17
N GLN A 419 -15.79 -3.10 10.18
CA GLN A 419 -14.56 -2.31 10.13
C GLN A 419 -14.39 -1.73 8.73
N GLY A 420 -14.03 -0.44 8.63
CA GLY A 420 -13.80 0.19 7.34
C GLY A 420 -13.89 1.71 7.36
N TYR A 421 -13.63 2.32 6.22
CA TYR A 421 -13.56 3.79 6.08
C TYR A 421 -14.91 4.48 6.21
N TYR A 422 -16.00 3.74 6.12
CA TYR A 422 -17.34 4.25 6.46
C TYR A 422 -17.40 4.75 7.90
N PHE A 423 -16.75 4.07 8.83
CA PHE A 423 -16.72 4.45 10.23
C PHE A 423 -15.46 5.24 10.59
N SER A 424 -14.29 4.71 10.33
CA SER A 424 -13.01 5.37 10.59
C SER A 424 -11.88 4.79 9.72
N LYS A 425 -11.00 5.68 9.26
CA LYS A 425 -9.67 5.26 8.80
C LYS A 425 -8.82 4.84 9.99
N PRO A 426 -7.72 4.08 9.76
CA PRO A 426 -6.73 3.81 10.81
C PRO A 426 -6.23 5.11 11.45
N LEU A 427 -6.23 5.17 12.78
CA LEU A 427 -5.87 6.33 13.59
C LEU A 427 -4.48 6.15 14.21
N PRO A 428 -3.64 7.18 14.29
CA PRO A 428 -2.44 7.13 15.12
C PRO A 428 -2.84 7.03 16.60
N ALA A 429 -2.01 6.38 17.43
CA ALA A 429 -2.29 6.13 18.84
C ALA A 429 -2.76 7.38 19.62
N ALA A 430 -2.18 8.55 19.33
CA ALA A 430 -2.54 9.81 19.99
C ALA A 430 -3.96 10.31 19.67
N ALA A 431 -4.54 9.91 18.54
CA ALA A 431 -5.89 10.32 18.14
C ALA A 431 -6.99 9.43 18.73
N VAL A 432 -6.68 8.21 19.15
CA VAL A 432 -7.64 7.21 19.63
C VAL A 432 -8.43 7.71 20.86
N PRO A 433 -7.81 8.30 21.91
CA PRO A 433 -8.56 8.74 23.08
C PRO A 433 -9.66 9.77 22.78
N SER A 434 -9.37 10.73 21.91
CA SER A 434 -10.34 11.75 21.52
C SER A 434 -11.47 11.16 20.66
N PHE A 435 -11.13 10.20 19.78
CA PHE A 435 -12.11 9.50 18.96
C PHE A 435 -13.08 8.68 19.80
N ILE A 436 -12.59 7.88 20.76
CA ILE A 436 -13.45 7.09 21.67
C ILE A 436 -14.40 7.98 22.45
N LYS A 437 -13.88 9.07 23.07
CA LYS A 437 -14.70 10.00 23.85
C LYS A 437 -15.82 10.63 23.02
N LYS A 438 -15.52 11.00 21.77
CA LYS A 438 -16.51 11.55 20.85
C LYS A 438 -17.59 10.52 20.50
N THR A 439 -17.20 9.29 20.17
CA THR A 439 -18.15 8.21 19.81
C THR A 439 -19.07 7.87 20.98
N LEU A 440 -18.56 7.82 22.21
CA LEU A 440 -19.36 7.59 23.42
C LEU A 440 -20.38 8.73 23.65
N ALA A 441 -19.98 9.98 23.46
CA ALA A 441 -20.86 11.14 23.60
C ALA A 441 -21.97 11.18 22.53
N ASP A 442 -21.65 10.78 21.29
CA ASP A 442 -22.63 10.74 20.19
C ASP A 442 -23.66 9.61 20.40
N ASN A 443 -23.25 8.48 20.96
CA ASN A 443 -24.15 7.37 21.28
C ASN A 443 -25.10 7.70 22.45
N SER A 444 -24.64 8.41 23.50
CA SER A 444 -25.50 8.85 24.61
C SER A 444 -26.62 9.81 24.17
N ARG A 445 -26.34 10.70 23.20
CA ARG A 445 -27.33 11.63 22.64
C ARG A 445 -28.40 10.99 21.76
N ARG A 446 -28.19 9.76 21.29
CA ARG A 446 -29.14 9.03 20.43
C ARG A 446 -30.01 8.06 21.20
N SER A 447 -29.68 7.83 22.46
CA SER A 447 -30.45 6.97 23.41
C SER A 447 -31.48 7.74 24.19
N ASP A 448 -31.42 9.07 24.15
CA ASP A 448 -32.42 10.03 24.66
C ASP A 448 -33.37 10.46 23.52
#